data_624a491b317994ff441a8711c7dc5ad6
#
_entry.id   624a491b317994ff441a8711c7dc5ad6
#
_cell.length_a   1.000
_cell.length_b   1.000
_cell.length_c   1.000
_cell.angle_alpha   90.00
_cell.angle_beta   90.00
_cell.angle_gamma   90.00
#
_symmetry.space_group_name_H-M   'P 1'
#
loop_
_entity.id
_entity.type
_entity.pdbx_description
1 polymer ?
#
loop_
_entity_poly.entity_id
_entity_poly.type
_entity_poly.pdbx_seq_one_letter_code
_entity_poly.pdbx_strand_id
1 'polypeptide(L)'
;MRNWKKWLAAGCMAAMLGIGTMGTTAMAMGGGGVDRSEAVAQEEKVPAGKATQNSGSSSKAWKKINGVCYNGSGQKLTGAITRGIDVSEWQDTIDWAKVKNDNVDFAFVRISYGLNYMDKKYDYNMKQAEKVGMPVGTYVYSLATTTQQAMKEAQLAVKKMNGYKVSYPVVYDIEYSKMRSLSSTQIANLAKAFC
;
A
#
# COMPACT_ATOMS: atom_id res chain seq x y z
N MET A 1 -4.92 -25.34 -14.24
CA MET A 1 -3.78 -24.55 -13.72
C MET A 1 -3.59 -23.35 -14.62
N ARG A 2 -4.06 -22.17 -14.19
CA ARG A 2 -4.00 -20.92 -14.96
C ARG A 2 -2.56 -20.40 -14.95
N ASN A 3 -2.03 -20.06 -16.11
CA ASN A 3 -0.65 -19.60 -16.36
C ASN A 3 -0.38 -18.25 -15.67
N TRP A 4 -0.09 -18.27 -14.40
CA TRP A 4 0.21 -17.08 -13.58
C TRP A 4 1.59 -16.45 -13.90
N LYS A 5 2.48 -17.23 -14.52
CA LYS A 5 3.80 -16.75 -14.96
C LYS A 5 3.75 -15.55 -15.94
N LYS A 6 2.61 -15.32 -16.61
CA LYS A 6 2.44 -14.19 -17.54
C LYS A 6 2.11 -12.86 -16.85
N TRP A 7 1.75 -12.88 -15.56
CA TRP A 7 1.38 -11.66 -14.82
C TRP A 7 2.52 -11.05 -14.02
N LEU A 8 3.56 -11.83 -13.69
CA LEU A 8 4.75 -11.34 -13.00
C LEU A 8 5.65 -10.45 -13.88
N ALA A 9 5.51 -10.51 -15.22
CA ALA A 9 6.36 -9.76 -16.13
C ALA A 9 5.91 -8.32 -16.42
N ALA A 10 4.74 -7.89 -15.93
CA ALA A 10 4.14 -6.62 -16.35
C ALA A 10 3.63 -5.75 -15.20
N GLY A 11 4.33 -5.60 -14.10
CA GLY A 11 3.82 -4.67 -13.13
C GLY A 11 4.38 -4.68 -11.72
N CYS A 12 5.66 -4.90 -11.53
CA CYS A 12 6.29 -4.57 -10.27
C CYS A 12 6.57 -3.06 -10.25
N MET A 13 5.67 -2.26 -9.70
CA MET A 13 5.93 -0.85 -9.39
C MET A 13 6.66 -0.79 -8.05
N ALA A 14 7.97 -0.52 -8.08
CA ALA A 14 8.69 -0.05 -6.91
C ALA A 14 8.31 1.41 -6.69
N ALA A 15 7.52 1.71 -5.68
CA ALA A 15 7.29 3.08 -5.24
C ALA A 15 8.53 3.52 -4.46
N MET A 16 9.46 4.21 -5.13
CA MET A 16 10.55 4.91 -4.46
C MET A 16 10.06 6.31 -4.09
N LEU A 17 9.91 6.58 -2.81
CA LEU A 17 9.83 7.95 -2.30
C LEU A 17 11.25 8.52 -2.27
N GLY A 18 11.68 9.09 -3.39
CA GLY A 18 12.94 9.83 -3.49
C GLY A 18 12.83 11.22 -2.91
N ILE A 19 13.69 11.55 -1.98
CA ILE A 19 14.03 12.95 -1.65
C ILE A 19 14.89 13.46 -2.81
N GLY A 20 14.35 14.35 -3.65
CA GLY A 20 15.13 14.97 -4.71
C GLY A 20 14.26 15.56 -5.80
N THR A 21 14.34 16.87 -5.92
CA THR A 21 13.73 17.72 -6.95
C THR A 21 13.94 17.17 -8.35
N MET A 22 12.87 16.82 -9.07
CA MET A 22 12.58 17.11 -10.48
C MET A 22 11.38 16.30 -10.95
N GLY A 23 10.48 16.98 -11.64
CA GLY A 23 9.15 16.60 -12.06
C GLY A 23 9.00 15.23 -12.70
N THR A 24 8.35 14.37 -11.98
CA THR A 24 7.62 13.24 -12.51
C THR A 24 6.34 13.15 -11.67
N THR A 25 5.21 12.97 -12.32
CA THR A 25 3.91 12.84 -11.71
C THR A 25 3.88 11.62 -10.78
N ALA A 26 4.28 11.83 -9.52
CA ALA A 26 4.11 10.86 -8.47
C ALA A 26 2.63 10.82 -8.12
N MET A 27 1.99 9.65 -8.21
CA MET A 27 0.73 9.41 -7.52
C MET A 27 1.03 9.50 -6.02
N ALA A 28 0.75 10.65 -5.42
CA ALA A 28 0.81 10.77 -3.97
C ALA A 28 -0.41 10.07 -3.40
N MET A 29 -0.21 8.91 -2.82
CA MET A 29 -1.22 8.30 -1.97
C MET A 29 -1.28 9.09 -0.66
N GLY A 30 -2.44 9.65 -0.34
CA GLY A 30 -2.67 10.36 0.91
C GLY A 30 -2.77 9.38 2.07
N GLY A 31 -1.63 8.90 2.53
CA GLY A 31 -1.51 8.31 3.86
C GLY A 31 -1.24 9.43 4.85
N GLY A 32 -2.05 9.60 5.89
CA GLY A 32 -1.74 10.49 7.00
C GLY A 32 -0.38 10.09 7.60
N GLY A 33 0.65 10.91 7.34
CA GLY A 33 1.99 10.64 7.78
C GLY A 33 2.08 10.62 9.31
N VAL A 34 2.11 9.44 9.88
CA VAL A 34 2.73 9.21 11.18
C VAL A 34 4.18 8.87 10.86
N ASP A 35 5.11 9.53 11.49
CA ASP A 35 6.54 9.23 11.34
C ASP A 35 6.78 7.79 11.78
N ARG A 36 6.93 6.89 10.80
CA ARG A 36 7.07 5.45 11.02
C ARG A 36 8.45 5.05 11.55
N SER A 37 9.38 5.99 11.65
CA SER A 37 10.71 5.71 12.18
C SER A 37 10.70 5.37 13.67
N GLU A 38 9.71 5.88 14.42
CA GLU A 38 9.56 5.60 15.86
C GLU A 38 8.74 4.33 16.14
N ALA A 39 7.82 3.93 15.25
CA ALA A 39 6.98 2.76 15.46
C ALA A 39 7.76 1.43 15.45
N VAL A 40 8.92 1.39 14.80
CA VAL A 40 9.75 0.17 14.68
C VAL A 40 10.48 -0.17 15.96
N ALA A 41 10.73 0.82 16.84
CA ALA A 41 11.44 0.62 18.11
C ALA A 41 10.51 0.21 19.26
N GLN A 42 9.19 0.25 19.08
CA GLN A 42 8.21 0.06 20.15
C GLN A 42 7.32 -1.19 19.99
N GLU A 43 7.69 -2.14 19.14
CA GLU A 43 6.86 -3.35 18.88
C GLU A 43 6.75 -4.32 20.07
N GLU A 44 7.37 -4.05 21.22
CA GLU A 44 7.22 -4.92 22.40
C GLU A 44 6.04 -4.58 23.33
N LYS A 45 5.36 -3.45 23.17
CA LYS A 45 4.15 -3.11 23.95
C LYS A 45 3.23 -2.19 23.20
N VAL A 46 2.30 -2.73 22.43
CA VAL A 46 1.12 -1.97 21.99
C VAL A 46 0.01 -2.16 23.03
N PRO A 47 -0.29 -1.15 23.88
CA PRO A 47 -1.54 -1.16 24.63
C PRO A 47 -2.68 -1.05 23.61
N ALA A 48 -3.75 -1.83 23.81
CA ALA A 48 -4.99 -1.70 23.06
C ALA A 48 -5.54 -0.26 23.25
N GLY A 49 -5.05 0.66 22.43
CA GLY A 49 -5.56 2.02 22.37
C GLY A 49 -6.94 1.96 21.74
N LYS A 50 -7.95 2.42 22.48
CA LYS A 50 -9.29 2.66 21.94
C LYS A 50 -9.15 3.52 20.70
N ALA A 51 -9.58 2.98 19.55
CA ALA A 51 -9.74 3.75 18.33
C ALA A 51 -10.69 4.92 18.64
N THR A 52 -10.14 6.09 18.85
CA THR A 52 -10.92 7.31 18.80
C THR A 52 -11.34 7.43 17.34
N GLN A 53 -12.64 7.24 17.09
CA GLN A 53 -13.25 7.62 15.84
C GLN A 53 -13.04 9.11 15.68
N ASN A 54 -11.95 9.49 15.03
CA ASN A 54 -11.75 10.84 14.58
C ASN A 54 -12.70 11.04 13.38
N SER A 55 -13.94 11.37 13.68
CA SER A 55 -14.90 11.94 12.74
C SER A 55 -14.50 13.35 12.32
N GLY A 56 -13.21 13.64 12.32
CA GLY A 56 -12.67 14.84 11.71
C GLY A 56 -12.94 14.72 10.22
N SER A 57 -13.94 15.45 9.74
CA SER A 57 -14.08 15.79 8.34
C SER A 57 -12.73 16.33 7.90
N SER A 58 -11.92 15.46 7.30
CA SER A 58 -10.62 15.84 6.82
C SER A 58 -10.85 16.76 5.63
N SER A 59 -10.92 18.06 5.90
CA SER A 59 -10.95 19.11 4.86
C SER A 59 -9.78 18.98 3.88
N LYS A 60 -8.76 18.19 4.26
CA LYS A 60 -7.54 17.89 3.50
C LYS A 60 -7.57 16.55 2.78
N ALA A 61 -8.65 15.78 2.83
CA ALA A 61 -8.75 14.53 2.08
C ALA A 61 -8.78 14.80 0.57
N TRP A 62 -8.10 13.96 -0.19
CA TRP A 62 -8.21 13.95 -1.64
C TRP A 62 -9.63 13.57 -2.04
N LYS A 63 -10.17 14.23 -3.06
CA LYS A 63 -11.56 14.08 -3.48
C LYS A 63 -11.66 13.81 -4.97
N LYS A 64 -12.73 13.08 -5.35
CA LYS A 64 -13.15 12.96 -6.74
C LYS A 64 -14.59 13.46 -6.83
N ILE A 65 -14.80 14.55 -7.57
CA ILE A 65 -16.10 15.22 -7.73
C ILE A 65 -16.39 15.32 -9.21
N ASN A 66 -17.51 14.76 -9.67
CA ASN A 66 -17.92 14.76 -11.08
C ASN A 66 -16.80 14.25 -12.02
N GLY A 67 -16.10 13.18 -11.63
CA GLY A 67 -15.00 12.60 -12.40
C GLY A 67 -13.67 13.35 -12.34
N VAL A 68 -13.58 14.48 -11.63
CA VAL A 68 -12.36 15.28 -11.49
C VAL A 68 -11.72 15.04 -10.12
N CYS A 69 -10.43 14.72 -10.13
CA CYS A 69 -9.66 14.51 -8.90
C CYS A 69 -9.04 15.82 -8.38
N TYR A 70 -9.08 15.97 -7.06
CA TYR A 70 -8.53 17.13 -6.32
C TYR A 70 -7.63 16.64 -5.19
N ASN A 71 -6.52 17.33 -4.95
CA ASN A 71 -5.66 17.06 -3.79
C ASN A 71 -6.28 17.65 -2.49
N GLY A 72 -5.58 17.42 -1.36
CA GLY A 72 -6.03 17.92 -0.05
C GLY A 72 -6.11 19.43 0.08
N SER A 73 -5.47 20.21 -0.80
CA SER A 73 -5.56 21.67 -0.85
C SER A 73 -6.71 22.16 -1.74
N GLY A 74 -7.48 21.23 -2.35
CA GLY A 74 -8.56 21.58 -3.28
C GLY A 74 -8.08 21.89 -4.70
N GLN A 75 -6.81 21.65 -5.01
CA GLN A 75 -6.24 21.87 -6.34
C GLN A 75 -6.60 20.71 -7.27
N LYS A 76 -7.08 21.03 -8.48
CA LYS A 76 -7.37 20.04 -9.51
C LYS A 76 -6.09 19.31 -9.95
N LEU A 77 -6.18 17.99 -10.04
CA LEU A 77 -5.10 17.13 -10.54
C LEU A 77 -5.35 16.82 -12.02
N THR A 78 -4.64 17.53 -12.90
CA THR A 78 -4.78 17.34 -14.34
C THR A 78 -4.27 15.95 -14.74
N GLY A 79 -5.07 15.21 -15.52
CA GLY A 79 -4.74 13.86 -15.97
C GLY A 79 -5.05 12.75 -14.96
N ALA A 80 -5.38 13.06 -13.71
CA ALA A 80 -5.84 12.06 -12.76
C ALA A 80 -7.32 11.73 -13.01
N ILE A 81 -7.61 10.47 -13.30
CA ILE A 81 -8.96 9.96 -13.60
C ILE A 81 -9.49 9.01 -12.55
N THR A 82 -8.63 8.45 -11.72
CA THR A 82 -8.97 7.51 -10.65
C THR A 82 -8.42 7.99 -9.31
N ARG A 83 -9.12 7.62 -8.24
CA ARG A 83 -8.72 7.87 -6.86
C ARG A 83 -8.62 6.54 -6.12
N GLY A 84 -7.49 6.25 -5.52
CA GLY A 84 -7.25 5.07 -4.71
C GLY A 84 -6.92 5.39 -3.27
N ILE A 85 -6.94 4.33 -2.46
CA ILE A 85 -6.44 4.35 -1.08
C ILE A 85 -5.49 3.18 -0.88
N ASP A 86 -4.57 3.30 0.06
CA ASP A 86 -3.86 2.17 0.65
C ASP A 86 -4.33 1.94 2.08
N VAL A 87 -4.41 0.68 2.48
CA VAL A 87 -4.95 0.31 3.78
C VAL A 87 -4.16 -0.84 4.41
N SER A 88 -4.16 -0.85 5.72
CA SER A 88 -3.57 -1.89 6.55
C SER A 88 -4.41 -2.08 7.81
N GLU A 89 -3.91 -2.83 8.79
CA GLU A 89 -4.55 -2.94 10.10
C GLU A 89 -4.66 -1.61 10.86
N TRP A 90 -3.85 -0.59 10.48
CA TRP A 90 -3.87 0.72 11.12
C TRP A 90 -5.16 1.51 10.90
N GLN A 91 -5.93 1.17 9.86
CA GLN A 91 -7.26 1.72 9.61
C GLN A 91 -8.37 0.96 10.35
N ASP A 92 -7.98 -0.06 11.15
CA ASP A 92 -8.89 -0.93 11.89
C ASP A 92 -9.99 -1.55 10.99
N THR A 93 -11.24 -1.52 11.41
CA THR A 93 -12.36 -2.12 10.67
C THR A 93 -12.97 -1.11 9.71
N ILE A 94 -12.70 -1.30 8.42
CA ILE A 94 -13.15 -0.41 7.35
C ILE A 94 -14.56 -0.77 6.90
N ASP A 95 -15.43 0.23 6.79
CA ASP A 95 -16.71 0.12 6.09
C ASP A 95 -16.50 0.31 4.58
N TRP A 96 -16.27 -0.78 3.88
CA TRP A 96 -15.96 -0.77 2.46
C TRP A 96 -17.10 -0.26 1.58
N ALA A 97 -18.35 -0.35 2.04
CA ALA A 97 -19.48 0.25 1.33
C ALA A 97 -19.38 1.78 1.34
N LYS A 98 -19.03 2.37 2.48
CA LYS A 98 -18.77 3.82 2.56
C LYS A 98 -17.58 4.24 1.71
N VAL A 99 -16.50 3.46 1.72
CA VAL A 99 -15.33 3.73 0.87
C VAL A 99 -15.72 3.76 -0.61
N LYS A 100 -16.50 2.78 -1.07
CA LYS A 100 -17.00 2.74 -2.45
C LYS A 100 -17.89 3.94 -2.78
N ASN A 101 -18.77 4.33 -1.86
CA ASN A 101 -19.69 5.46 -2.04
C ASN A 101 -18.97 6.82 -2.00
N ASP A 102 -17.76 6.90 -1.43
CA ASP A 102 -16.92 8.10 -1.43
C ASP A 102 -16.09 8.25 -2.73
N ASN A 103 -16.49 7.63 -3.82
CA ASN A 103 -15.83 7.70 -5.13
C ASN A 103 -14.35 7.24 -5.09
N VAL A 104 -14.05 6.22 -4.29
CA VAL A 104 -12.78 5.50 -4.34
C VAL A 104 -12.89 4.42 -5.42
N ASP A 105 -11.95 4.43 -6.37
CA ASP A 105 -11.98 3.55 -7.54
C ASP A 105 -11.22 2.24 -7.31
N PHE A 106 -10.18 2.25 -6.46
CA PHE A 106 -9.35 1.07 -6.14
C PHE A 106 -8.69 1.19 -4.77
N ALA A 107 -8.18 0.08 -4.27
CA ALA A 107 -7.42 0.06 -3.03
C ALA A 107 -6.16 -0.82 -3.15
N PHE A 108 -5.11 -0.48 -2.39
CA PHE A 108 -4.00 -1.37 -2.12
C PHE A 108 -4.07 -1.86 -0.68
N VAL A 109 -4.02 -3.18 -0.47
CA VAL A 109 -4.19 -3.81 0.85
C VAL A 109 -2.85 -4.41 1.28
N ARG A 110 -2.38 -4.03 2.48
CA ARG A 110 -1.12 -4.55 3.01
C ARG A 110 -1.22 -6.04 3.31
N ILE A 111 -0.29 -6.83 2.76
CA ILE A 111 -0.14 -8.25 3.08
C ILE A 111 0.59 -8.42 4.41
N SER A 112 1.75 -7.75 4.53
CA SER A 112 2.65 -7.96 5.66
C SER A 112 3.58 -6.78 5.88
N TYR A 113 4.18 -6.79 7.05
CA TYR A 113 5.32 -5.97 7.44
C TYR A 113 6.52 -6.91 7.58
N GLY A 114 7.34 -6.98 6.52
CA GLY A 114 8.38 -8.00 6.39
C GLY A 114 7.82 -9.42 6.31
N LEU A 115 8.66 -10.39 6.70
CA LEU A 115 8.32 -11.82 6.64
C LEU A 115 7.54 -12.33 7.85
N ASN A 116 7.71 -11.69 9.00
CA ASN A 116 7.29 -12.25 10.29
C ASN A 116 5.97 -11.68 10.81
N TYR A 117 5.51 -10.58 10.24
CA TYR A 117 4.30 -9.93 10.69
C TYR A 117 3.27 -9.84 9.57
N MET A 118 2.23 -10.66 9.66
CA MET A 118 1.09 -10.61 8.76
C MET A 118 0.13 -9.51 9.18
N ASP A 119 -0.37 -8.74 8.23
CA ASP A 119 -1.38 -7.74 8.52
C ASP A 119 -2.66 -8.41 9.02
N LYS A 120 -3.10 -8.03 10.22
CA LYS A 120 -4.25 -8.67 10.89
C LYS A 120 -5.58 -8.42 10.19
N LYS A 121 -5.64 -7.37 9.36
CA LYS A 121 -6.85 -7.00 8.62
C LYS A 121 -6.79 -7.41 7.14
N TYR A 122 -5.70 -8.04 6.68
CA TYR A 122 -5.55 -8.42 5.28
C TYR A 122 -6.76 -9.21 4.76
N ASP A 123 -7.05 -10.34 5.37
CA ASP A 123 -8.15 -11.22 4.92
C ASP A 123 -9.52 -10.53 5.02
N TYR A 124 -9.74 -9.72 6.06
CA TYR A 124 -10.94 -8.91 6.20
C TYR A 124 -11.06 -7.92 5.04
N ASN A 125 -10.02 -7.12 4.82
CA ASN A 125 -10.02 -6.09 3.80
C ASN A 125 -10.20 -6.67 2.39
N MET A 126 -9.50 -7.75 2.06
CA MET A 126 -9.64 -8.44 0.77
C MET A 126 -11.06 -8.92 0.52
N LYS A 127 -11.66 -9.60 1.51
CA LYS A 127 -13.03 -10.14 1.40
C LYS A 127 -14.08 -9.04 1.32
N GLN A 128 -13.95 -7.98 2.11
CA GLN A 128 -14.95 -6.90 2.12
C GLN A 128 -14.83 -6.00 0.89
N ALA A 129 -13.61 -5.73 0.41
CA ALA A 129 -13.40 -5.02 -0.86
C ALA A 129 -14.01 -5.79 -2.03
N GLU A 130 -13.83 -7.12 -2.08
CA GLU A 130 -14.42 -7.96 -3.11
C GLU A 130 -15.95 -7.91 -3.09
N LYS A 131 -16.58 -7.96 -1.92
CA LYS A 131 -18.05 -7.87 -1.76
C LYS A 131 -18.64 -6.62 -2.38
N VAL A 132 -17.95 -5.48 -2.30
CA VAL A 132 -18.43 -4.21 -2.86
C VAL A 132 -17.92 -3.97 -4.29
N GLY A 133 -17.26 -4.96 -4.89
CA GLY A 133 -16.68 -4.83 -6.22
C GLY A 133 -15.59 -3.77 -6.30
N MET A 134 -14.80 -3.59 -5.23
CA MET A 134 -13.63 -2.72 -5.22
C MET A 134 -12.45 -3.44 -5.87
N PRO A 135 -11.89 -2.92 -6.97
CA PRO A 135 -10.64 -3.46 -7.51
C PRO A 135 -9.50 -3.28 -6.51
N VAL A 136 -8.71 -4.33 -6.27
CA VAL A 136 -7.62 -4.29 -5.30
C VAL A 136 -6.29 -4.70 -5.90
N GLY A 137 -5.24 -4.02 -5.46
CA GLY A 137 -3.86 -4.48 -5.46
C GLY A 137 -3.43 -4.82 -4.04
N THR A 138 -2.21 -5.29 -3.90
CA THR A 138 -1.67 -5.61 -2.59
C THR A 138 -0.26 -5.03 -2.44
N TYR A 139 0.22 -4.90 -1.20
CA TYR A 139 1.60 -4.49 -0.97
C TYR A 139 2.24 -5.22 0.21
N VAL A 140 3.55 -5.30 0.15
CA VAL A 140 4.39 -5.74 1.27
C VAL A 140 5.22 -4.55 1.71
N TYR A 141 5.07 -4.13 2.97
CA TYR A 141 6.02 -3.22 3.59
C TYR A 141 7.31 -3.99 3.84
N SER A 142 8.34 -3.73 3.05
CA SER A 142 9.55 -4.55 3.09
C SER A 142 10.46 -4.20 4.26
N LEU A 143 10.98 -5.23 4.92
CA LEU A 143 12.09 -5.14 5.89
C LEU A 143 13.38 -5.76 5.34
N ALA A 144 13.38 -6.19 4.09
CA ALA A 144 14.51 -6.89 3.48
C ALA A 144 15.72 -5.96 3.31
N THR A 145 16.88 -6.44 3.75
CA THR A 145 18.18 -5.80 3.48
C THR A 145 19.06 -6.66 2.58
N THR A 146 18.58 -7.85 2.21
CA THR A 146 19.23 -8.79 1.28
C THR A 146 18.26 -9.25 0.22
N THR A 147 18.77 -9.59 -0.97
CA THR A 147 17.98 -10.13 -2.09
C THR A 147 17.25 -11.42 -1.71
N GLN A 148 17.85 -12.26 -0.87
CA GLN A 148 17.19 -13.47 -0.40
C GLN A 148 15.96 -13.19 0.46
N GLN A 149 16.01 -12.16 1.31
CA GLN A 149 14.84 -11.72 2.08
C GLN A 149 13.76 -11.16 1.16
N ALA A 150 14.13 -10.33 0.17
CA ALA A 150 13.19 -9.79 -0.81
C ALA A 150 12.48 -10.89 -1.61
N MET A 151 13.20 -11.92 -2.05
CA MET A 151 12.60 -13.11 -2.70
C MET A 151 11.61 -13.84 -1.78
N LYS A 152 11.91 -13.98 -0.50
CA LYS A 152 11.00 -14.61 0.46
C LYS A 152 9.74 -13.76 0.67
N GLU A 153 9.87 -12.43 0.72
CA GLU A 153 8.72 -11.52 0.78
C GLU A 153 7.84 -11.64 -0.47
N ALA A 154 8.43 -11.76 -1.66
CA ALA A 154 7.69 -12.02 -2.90
C ALA A 154 6.93 -13.36 -2.86
N GLN A 155 7.59 -14.43 -2.42
CA GLN A 155 6.97 -15.76 -2.27
C GLN A 155 5.80 -15.71 -1.28
N LEU A 156 5.96 -14.99 -0.17
CA LEU A 156 4.90 -14.76 0.80
C LEU A 156 3.72 -14.03 0.17
N ALA A 157 3.97 -12.97 -0.59
CA ALA A 157 2.94 -12.20 -1.28
C ALA A 157 2.14 -13.10 -2.23
N VAL A 158 2.81 -13.86 -3.08
CA VAL A 158 2.17 -14.82 -4.01
C VAL A 158 1.30 -15.84 -3.25
N LYS A 159 1.82 -16.40 -2.16
CA LYS A 159 1.09 -17.35 -1.31
C LYS A 159 -0.17 -16.72 -0.71
N LYS A 160 -0.07 -15.50 -0.21
CA LYS A 160 -1.17 -14.80 0.47
C LYS A 160 -2.26 -14.32 -0.48
N MET A 161 -1.90 -13.96 -1.71
CA MET A 161 -2.87 -13.57 -2.73
C MET A 161 -3.66 -14.76 -3.31
N ASN A 162 -3.18 -15.98 -3.11
CA ASN A 162 -3.87 -17.16 -3.62
C ASN A 162 -5.28 -17.27 -3.02
N GLY A 163 -6.28 -17.39 -3.90
CA GLY A 163 -7.70 -17.45 -3.51
C GLY A 163 -8.40 -16.09 -3.51
N TYR A 164 -7.70 -14.97 -3.72
CA TYR A 164 -8.30 -13.64 -3.86
C TYR A 164 -8.25 -13.15 -5.31
N LYS A 165 -9.23 -12.32 -5.69
CA LYS A 165 -9.23 -11.61 -6.96
C LYS A 165 -8.39 -10.33 -6.82
N VAL A 166 -7.12 -10.39 -7.24
CA VAL A 166 -6.23 -9.23 -7.29
C VAL A 166 -6.24 -8.66 -8.70
N SER A 167 -6.62 -7.40 -8.85
CA SER A 167 -6.83 -6.71 -10.15
C SER A 167 -5.71 -5.74 -10.49
N TYR A 168 -4.99 -5.25 -9.48
CA TYR A 168 -3.87 -4.33 -9.60
C TYR A 168 -2.55 -5.02 -9.25
N PRO A 169 -1.40 -4.41 -9.57
CA PRO A 169 -0.09 -4.99 -9.25
C PRO A 169 0.13 -5.25 -7.77
N VAL A 170 1.11 -6.08 -7.47
CA VAL A 170 1.71 -6.18 -6.14
C VAL A 170 2.77 -5.09 -6.02
N VAL A 171 2.72 -4.32 -4.94
CA VAL A 171 3.68 -3.25 -4.66
C VAL A 171 4.72 -3.73 -3.66
N TYR A 172 5.98 -3.49 -3.97
CA TYR A 172 7.10 -3.64 -3.06
C TYR A 172 7.40 -2.29 -2.44
N ASP A 173 6.98 -2.10 -1.19
CA ASP A 173 7.08 -0.84 -0.47
C ASP A 173 8.44 -0.74 0.23
N ILE A 174 9.30 0.17 -0.27
CA ILE A 174 10.71 0.33 0.13
C ILE A 174 10.86 1.63 0.93
N GLU A 175 10.46 1.63 2.19
CA GLU A 175 10.59 2.82 3.05
C GLU A 175 11.25 2.52 4.42
N TYR A 176 11.64 1.29 4.67
CA TYR A 176 12.26 0.89 5.93
C TYR A 176 13.57 1.66 6.21
N SER A 177 13.69 2.23 7.41
CA SER A 177 14.80 3.14 7.77
C SER A 177 16.20 2.51 7.58
N LYS A 178 16.37 1.21 7.85
CA LYS A 178 17.65 0.51 7.62
C LYS A 178 18.02 0.40 6.14
N MET A 179 17.05 0.51 5.21
CA MET A 179 17.37 0.55 3.78
C MET A 179 18.06 1.86 3.37
N ARG A 180 17.96 2.92 4.17
CA ARG A 180 18.64 4.20 3.89
C ARG A 180 20.17 4.08 3.91
N SER A 181 20.73 3.06 4.56
CA SER A 181 22.16 2.77 4.56
C SER A 181 22.62 1.94 3.35
N LEU A 182 21.70 1.44 2.54
CA LEU A 182 21.99 0.70 1.32
C LEU A 182 22.27 1.65 0.16
N SER A 183 23.18 1.25 -0.72
CA SER A 183 23.39 1.97 -1.98
C SER A 183 22.18 1.83 -2.91
N SER A 184 22.04 2.76 -3.86
CA SER A 184 20.99 2.69 -4.88
C SER A 184 21.02 1.37 -5.68
N THR A 185 22.21 0.83 -5.94
CA THR A 185 22.39 -0.47 -6.60
C THR A 185 21.85 -1.61 -5.73
N GLN A 186 22.12 -1.60 -4.43
CA GLN A 186 21.57 -2.61 -3.51
C GLN A 186 20.05 -2.54 -3.45
N ILE A 187 19.46 -1.35 -3.33
CA ILE A 187 18.01 -1.15 -3.36
C ILE A 187 17.40 -1.67 -4.67
N ALA A 188 18.03 -1.33 -5.81
CA ALA A 188 17.59 -1.83 -7.11
C ALA A 188 17.65 -3.37 -7.19
N ASN A 189 18.67 -3.99 -6.60
CA ASN A 189 18.78 -5.45 -6.54
C ASN A 189 17.71 -6.09 -5.64
N LEU A 190 17.33 -5.44 -4.52
CA LEU A 190 16.18 -5.88 -3.70
C LEU A 190 14.90 -5.85 -4.53
N ALA A 191 14.62 -4.74 -5.22
CA ALA A 191 13.44 -4.62 -6.06
C ALA A 191 13.41 -5.67 -7.17
N LYS A 192 14.53 -5.90 -7.86
CA LYS A 192 14.65 -6.96 -8.88
C LYS A 192 14.43 -8.36 -8.32
N ALA A 193 14.88 -8.60 -7.09
CA ALA A 193 14.72 -9.91 -6.45
C ALA A 193 13.28 -10.16 -5.99
N PHE A 194 12.53 -9.11 -5.68
CA PHE A 194 11.10 -9.21 -5.36
C PHE A 194 10.26 -9.43 -6.63
N CYS A 195 10.58 -8.79 -7.76
CA CYS A 195 9.90 -8.93 -9.04
C CYS A 195 10.22 -10.24 -9.76
#